data_b26de8811c63e8aa3b84fc619989e4c5
#
_entry.id   b26de8811c63e8aa3b84fc619989e4c5
#
_cell.length_a   1.000
_cell.length_b   1.000
_cell.length_c   1.000
_cell.angle_alpha   90.00
_cell.angle_beta   90.00
_cell.angle_gamma   90.00
#
_symmetry.space_group_name_H-M   'P 1'
#
loop_
_entity.id
_entity.type
_entity.pdbx_description
1 polymer ?
#
loop_
_entity_poly.entity_id
_entity_poly.type
_entity_poly.pdbx_seq_one_letter_code
_entity_poly.pdbx_strand_id
1 'polypeptide(L)'
;MRNTANEVGRIARLLQRQINQSVLPAGVTRQQYQILSYIYRQEKDVYQRDVEAYFSMPRSTVSGLMKELELAGFIRRIQVESDSRLKRLLLTDKGRSVCRTVRKGMFDLNQQLSGGISEEEFSVFWQVADKMRANLAQA
;
A
#
# COMPACT_ATOMS: atom_id res chain seq x y z
N MET A 1 9.41 -33.64 -0.02
CA MET A 1 9.23 -32.84 1.21
C MET A 1 8.83 -31.41 0.83
N ARG A 2 7.79 -30.88 1.44
CA ARG A 2 7.38 -29.49 1.20
C ARG A 2 8.43 -28.54 1.78
N ASN A 3 8.89 -27.57 0.97
CA ASN A 3 9.80 -26.54 1.42
C ASN A 3 8.99 -25.31 1.80
N THR A 4 9.09 -24.88 3.05
CA THR A 4 8.31 -23.77 3.62
C THR A 4 8.55 -22.46 2.88
N ALA A 5 9.81 -22.13 2.58
CA ALA A 5 10.14 -20.89 1.88
C ALA A 5 9.52 -20.87 0.47
N ASN A 6 9.57 -21.99 -0.24
CA ASN A 6 8.97 -22.11 -1.56
C ASN A 6 7.45 -21.95 -1.50
N GLU A 7 6.80 -22.52 -0.49
CA GLU A 7 5.34 -22.45 -0.36
C GLU A 7 4.88 -21.03 0.00
N VAL A 8 5.54 -20.38 0.95
CA VAL A 8 5.28 -18.97 1.29
C VAL A 8 5.47 -18.10 0.05
N GLY A 9 6.55 -18.31 -0.69
CA GLY A 9 6.81 -17.58 -1.93
C GLY A 9 5.75 -17.82 -3.02
N ARG A 10 5.24 -19.04 -3.13
CA ARG A 10 4.16 -19.37 -4.07
C ARG A 10 2.87 -18.64 -3.72
N ILE A 11 2.47 -18.68 -2.46
CA ILE A 11 1.27 -17.99 -1.97
C ILE A 11 1.41 -16.48 -2.20
N ALA A 12 2.56 -15.90 -1.87
CA ALA A 12 2.84 -14.48 -2.06
C ALA A 12 2.73 -14.07 -3.55
N ARG A 13 3.26 -14.89 -4.48
CA ARG A 13 3.16 -14.62 -5.92
C ARG A 13 1.73 -14.68 -6.43
N LEU A 14 0.96 -15.69 -5.99
CA LEU A 14 -0.45 -15.81 -6.36
C LEU A 14 -1.26 -14.63 -5.86
N LEU A 15 -1.03 -14.23 -4.60
CA LEU A 15 -1.69 -13.08 -3.99
C LEU A 15 -1.35 -11.79 -4.74
N GLN A 16 -0.07 -11.57 -5.04
CA GLN A 16 0.40 -10.39 -5.78
C GLN A 16 -0.24 -10.32 -7.18
N ARG A 17 -0.34 -11.46 -7.85
CA ARG A 17 -1.00 -11.54 -9.16
C ARG A 17 -2.47 -11.13 -9.08
N GLN A 18 -3.20 -11.62 -8.08
CA GLN A 18 -4.60 -11.26 -7.86
C GLN A 18 -4.75 -9.76 -7.56
N ILE A 19 -3.88 -9.20 -6.74
CA ILE A 19 -3.89 -7.77 -6.44
C ILE A 19 -3.71 -6.95 -7.73
N ASN A 20 -2.73 -7.29 -8.54
CA ASN A 20 -2.44 -6.55 -9.77
C ASN A 20 -3.56 -6.68 -10.82
N GLN A 21 -4.20 -7.84 -10.91
CA GLN A 21 -5.22 -8.11 -11.94
C GLN A 21 -6.62 -7.69 -11.54
N SER A 22 -6.97 -7.80 -10.28
CA SER A 22 -8.36 -7.71 -9.83
C SER A 22 -8.63 -6.64 -8.75
N VAL A 23 -7.61 -6.11 -8.11
CA VAL A 23 -7.76 -5.14 -7.01
C VAL A 23 -7.37 -3.73 -7.44
N LEU A 24 -6.21 -3.58 -8.07
CA LEU A 24 -5.75 -2.28 -8.53
C LEU A 24 -6.56 -1.83 -9.75
N PRO A 25 -7.11 -0.59 -9.75
CA PRO A 25 -7.74 -0.03 -10.93
C PRO A 25 -6.76 0.10 -12.11
N ALA A 26 -7.29 0.07 -13.33
CA ALA A 26 -6.49 0.27 -14.53
C ALA A 26 -5.74 1.61 -14.46
N GLY A 27 -4.46 1.60 -14.80
CA GLY A 27 -3.61 2.78 -14.79
C GLY A 27 -3.04 3.17 -13.43
N VAL A 28 -3.32 2.39 -12.37
CA VAL A 28 -2.77 2.62 -11.02
C VAL A 28 -1.74 1.55 -10.73
N THR A 29 -0.50 1.97 -10.46
CA THR A 29 0.56 1.06 -10.03
C THR A 29 0.46 0.80 -8.53
N ARG A 30 1.08 -0.30 -8.09
CA ARG A 30 1.17 -0.62 -6.66
C ARG A 30 1.83 0.51 -5.86
N GLN A 31 2.93 1.06 -6.38
CA GLN A 31 3.64 2.16 -5.71
C GLN A 31 2.76 3.40 -5.58
N GLN A 32 2.07 3.77 -6.64
CA GLN A 32 1.12 4.88 -6.61
C GLN A 32 0.05 4.66 -5.55
N TYR A 33 -0.55 3.47 -5.54
CA TYR A 33 -1.55 3.15 -4.53
C TYR A 33 -1.00 3.21 -3.10
N GLN A 34 0.21 2.72 -2.86
CA GLN A 34 0.82 2.77 -1.53
C GLN A 34 0.93 4.21 -1.01
N ILE A 35 1.31 5.13 -1.87
CA ILE A 35 1.41 6.56 -1.51
C ILE A 35 0.02 7.15 -1.26
N LEU A 36 -0.93 6.91 -2.17
CA LEU A 36 -2.31 7.39 -2.01
C LEU A 36 -2.94 6.84 -0.73
N SER A 37 -2.73 5.58 -0.44
CA SER A 37 -3.22 4.92 0.78
C SER A 37 -2.61 5.53 2.04
N TYR A 38 -1.33 5.84 2.01
CA TYR A 38 -0.68 6.53 3.13
C TYR A 38 -1.34 7.88 3.41
N ILE A 39 -1.54 8.70 2.38
CA ILE A 39 -2.20 10.01 2.51
C ILE A 39 -3.64 9.84 3.02
N TYR A 40 -4.37 8.87 2.46
CA TYR A 40 -5.78 8.61 2.79
C TYR A 40 -5.99 8.24 4.26
N ARG A 41 -5.03 7.53 4.86
CA ARG A 41 -5.13 7.06 6.25
C ARG A 41 -4.75 8.10 7.30
N GLN A 42 -4.13 9.21 6.88
CA GLN A 42 -3.70 10.23 7.84
C GLN A 42 -4.88 11.11 8.26
N GLU A 43 -4.96 11.41 9.55
CA GLU A 43 -5.94 12.34 10.12
C GLU A 43 -5.44 13.78 10.11
N LYS A 44 -4.14 13.96 9.90
CA LYS A 44 -3.46 15.26 9.87
C LYS A 44 -3.10 15.63 8.43
N ASP A 45 -2.79 16.92 8.23
CA ASP A 45 -2.22 17.37 6.97
C ASP A 45 -0.95 16.59 6.64
N VAL A 46 -0.84 16.17 5.38
CA VAL A 46 0.31 15.42 4.88
C VAL A 46 1.14 16.31 3.98
N TYR A 47 2.43 16.32 4.22
CA TYR A 47 3.40 17.05 3.42
C TYR A 47 4.28 16.08 2.64
N GLN A 48 4.88 16.56 1.56
CA GLN A 48 5.77 15.73 0.75
C GLN A 48 6.91 15.13 1.58
N ARG A 49 7.46 15.89 2.54
CA ARG A 49 8.50 15.40 3.47
C ARG A 49 8.05 14.22 4.32
N ASP A 50 6.75 14.13 4.65
CA ASP A 50 6.21 13.01 5.43
C ASP A 50 6.27 11.71 4.61
N VAL A 51 6.00 11.81 3.31
CA VAL A 51 6.12 10.68 2.39
C VAL A 51 7.59 10.24 2.26
N GLU A 52 8.50 11.19 2.14
CA GLU A 52 9.95 10.92 2.11
C GLU A 52 10.39 10.12 3.34
N ALA A 53 9.97 10.56 4.52
CA ALA A 53 10.33 9.91 5.78
C ALA A 53 9.68 8.53 5.92
N TYR A 54 8.39 8.43 5.64
CA TYR A 54 7.65 7.18 5.81
C TYR A 54 8.17 6.05 4.91
N PHE A 55 8.44 6.37 3.64
CA PHE A 55 8.92 5.40 2.66
C PHE A 55 10.43 5.32 2.56
N SER A 56 11.16 6.11 3.35
CA SER A 56 12.64 6.20 3.30
C SER A 56 13.14 6.45 1.88
N MET A 57 12.49 7.38 1.17
CA MET A 57 12.84 7.73 -0.20
C MET A 57 13.50 9.11 -0.27
N PRO A 58 14.49 9.31 -1.18
CA PRO A 58 15.09 10.60 -1.41
C PRO A 58 14.07 11.64 -1.91
N ARG A 59 14.30 12.89 -1.59
CA ARG A 59 13.44 14.01 -2.00
C ARG A 59 13.21 14.06 -3.52
N SER A 60 14.24 13.83 -4.33
CA SER A 60 14.12 13.82 -5.78
C SER A 60 13.19 12.74 -6.30
N THR A 61 13.27 11.54 -5.71
CA THR A 61 12.38 10.41 -6.05
C THR A 61 10.94 10.73 -5.72
N VAL A 62 10.68 11.21 -4.51
CA VAL A 62 9.33 11.57 -4.07
C VAL A 62 8.76 12.70 -4.89
N SER A 63 9.55 13.72 -5.20
CA SER A 63 9.12 14.83 -6.06
C SER A 63 8.65 14.35 -7.44
N GLY A 64 9.39 13.41 -8.05
CA GLY A 64 8.99 12.80 -9.32
C GLY A 64 7.68 12.01 -9.22
N LEU A 65 7.53 11.21 -8.17
CA LEU A 65 6.31 10.43 -7.92
C LEU A 65 5.10 11.33 -7.66
N MET A 66 5.27 12.40 -6.89
CA MET A 66 4.20 13.37 -6.63
C MET A 66 3.75 14.07 -7.91
N LYS A 67 4.71 14.42 -8.78
CA LYS A 67 4.43 15.01 -10.07
C LYS A 67 3.59 14.07 -10.96
N GLU A 68 3.94 12.78 -10.98
CA GLU A 68 3.16 11.77 -11.71
C GLU A 68 1.75 11.64 -11.17
N LEU A 69 1.59 11.59 -9.85
CA LEU A 69 0.28 11.49 -9.20
C LEU A 69 -0.58 12.74 -9.45
N GLU A 70 0.03 13.90 -9.46
CA GLU A 70 -0.65 15.16 -9.76
C GLU A 70 -1.11 15.22 -11.22
N LEU A 71 -0.23 14.82 -12.15
CA LEU A 71 -0.58 14.76 -13.58
C LEU A 71 -1.70 13.76 -13.86
N ALA A 72 -1.72 12.64 -13.12
CA ALA A 72 -2.79 11.65 -13.22
C ALA A 72 -4.11 12.11 -12.56
N GLY A 73 -4.08 13.22 -11.85
CA GLY A 73 -5.26 13.79 -11.20
C GLY A 73 -5.64 13.15 -9.87
N PHE A 74 -4.74 12.40 -9.24
CA PHE A 74 -5.00 11.74 -7.96
C PHE A 74 -4.74 12.62 -6.74
N ILE A 75 -3.84 13.59 -6.86
CA ILE A 75 -3.48 14.52 -5.79
C ILE A 75 -3.38 15.94 -6.32
N ARG A 76 -3.43 16.90 -5.39
CA ARG A 76 -3.03 18.28 -5.60
C ARG A 76 -1.89 18.60 -4.64
N ARG A 77 -0.88 19.33 -5.12
CA ARG A 77 0.19 19.85 -4.29
C ARG A 77 -0.03 21.33 -4.05
N ILE A 78 -0.08 21.73 -2.81
CA ILE A 78 -0.31 23.11 -2.41
C ILE A 78 0.89 23.63 -1.67
N GLN A 79 1.42 24.75 -2.15
CA GLN A 79 2.50 25.45 -1.45
C GLN A 79 1.97 26.07 -0.17
N VAL A 80 2.71 25.91 0.92
CA VAL A 80 2.35 26.51 2.22
C VAL A 80 2.80 27.96 2.22
N GLU A 81 1.88 28.90 2.50
CA GLU A 81 2.18 30.34 2.50
C GLU A 81 3.30 30.73 3.47
N SER A 82 3.33 30.09 4.65
CA SER A 82 4.32 30.37 5.69
C SER A 82 5.71 29.79 5.37
N ASP A 83 5.82 28.79 4.50
CA ASP A 83 7.08 28.18 4.11
C ASP A 83 6.98 27.59 2.70
N SER A 84 7.62 28.27 1.74
CA SER A 84 7.62 27.87 0.32
C SER A 84 8.30 26.51 0.07
N ARG A 85 9.06 26.01 1.03
CA ARG A 85 9.73 24.69 0.92
C ARG A 85 8.78 23.55 1.24
N LEU A 86 7.63 23.81 1.89
CA LEU A 86 6.64 22.81 2.24
C LEU A 86 5.62 22.65 1.13
N LYS A 87 5.40 21.42 0.70
CA LYS A 87 4.35 21.04 -0.24
C LYS A 87 3.34 20.18 0.50
N ARG A 88 2.13 20.72 0.69
CA ARG A 88 1.00 19.99 1.27
C ARG A 88 0.35 19.13 0.18
N LEU A 89 0.03 17.90 0.52
CA LEU A 89 -0.58 16.93 -0.37
C LEU A 89 -2.05 16.76 -0.03
N LEU A 90 -2.91 16.90 -1.03
CA LEU A 90 -4.34 16.68 -0.91
C LEU A 90 -4.77 15.61 -1.90
N LEU A 91 -5.55 14.64 -1.45
CA LEU A 91 -6.22 13.71 -2.34
C LEU A 91 -7.36 14.44 -3.07
N THR A 92 -7.45 14.21 -4.37
CA THR A 92 -8.63 14.58 -5.15
C THR A 92 -9.74 13.56 -4.92
N ASP A 93 -10.96 13.83 -5.40
CA ASP A 93 -12.04 12.84 -5.38
C ASP A 93 -11.66 11.58 -6.16
N LYS A 94 -10.92 11.74 -7.26
CA LYS A 94 -10.37 10.62 -8.04
C LYS A 94 -9.39 9.79 -7.19
N GLY A 95 -8.49 10.43 -6.46
CA GLY A 95 -7.55 9.75 -5.57
C GLY A 95 -8.25 9.00 -4.43
N ARG A 96 -9.25 9.61 -3.80
CA ARG A 96 -10.07 8.96 -2.78
C ARG A 96 -10.83 7.76 -3.33
N SER A 97 -11.37 7.90 -4.53
CA SER A 97 -12.08 6.82 -5.22
C SER A 97 -11.19 5.61 -5.44
N VAL A 98 -9.94 5.81 -5.85
CA VAL A 98 -8.95 4.74 -5.97
C VAL A 98 -8.76 4.02 -4.64
N CYS A 99 -8.58 4.77 -3.55
CA CYS A 99 -8.36 4.18 -2.23
C CYS A 99 -9.58 3.34 -1.78
N ARG A 100 -10.79 3.83 -1.99
CA ARG A 100 -12.01 3.09 -1.66
C ARG A 100 -12.17 1.82 -2.49
N THR A 101 -11.91 1.91 -3.79
CA THR A 101 -11.99 0.76 -4.72
C THR A 101 -11.00 -0.32 -4.32
N VAL A 102 -9.75 0.06 -4.05
CA VAL A 102 -8.73 -0.92 -3.63
C VAL A 102 -9.06 -1.51 -2.27
N ARG A 103 -9.54 -0.71 -1.33
CA ARG A 103 -9.94 -1.21 -0.01
C ARG A 103 -11.03 -2.27 -0.11
N LYS A 104 -12.04 -2.03 -0.95
CA LYS A 104 -13.10 -3.01 -1.22
C LYS A 104 -12.54 -4.27 -1.88
N GLY A 105 -11.71 -4.11 -2.89
CA GLY A 105 -11.08 -5.23 -3.59
C GLY A 105 -10.21 -6.07 -2.67
N MET A 106 -9.46 -5.45 -1.76
CA MET A 106 -8.67 -6.17 -0.75
C MET A 106 -9.54 -6.91 0.24
N PHE A 107 -10.67 -6.32 0.64
CA PHE A 107 -11.63 -7.01 1.49
C PHE A 107 -12.18 -8.27 0.80
N ASP A 108 -12.62 -8.15 -0.44
CA ASP A 108 -13.15 -9.26 -1.23
C ASP A 108 -12.09 -10.36 -1.44
N LEU A 109 -10.85 -9.95 -1.72
CA LEU A 109 -9.73 -10.88 -1.88
C LEU A 109 -9.42 -11.62 -0.57
N ASN A 110 -9.48 -10.92 0.57
CA ASN A 110 -9.28 -11.55 1.87
C ASN A 110 -10.36 -12.58 2.16
N GLN A 111 -11.61 -12.32 1.81
CA GLN A 111 -12.71 -13.27 1.93
C GLN A 111 -12.45 -14.53 1.08
N GLN A 112 -12.01 -14.33 -0.16
CA GLN A 112 -11.65 -15.44 -1.06
C GLN A 112 -10.49 -16.26 -0.48
N LEU A 113 -9.44 -15.60 -0.01
CA LEU A 113 -8.26 -16.25 0.58
C LEU A 113 -8.61 -17.07 1.81
N SER A 114 -9.59 -16.60 2.58
CA SER A 114 -9.99 -17.20 3.86
C SER A 114 -11.02 -18.32 3.70
N GLY A 115 -11.53 -18.55 2.51
CA GLY A 115 -12.61 -19.53 2.27
C GLY A 115 -12.22 -20.95 2.72
N GLY A 116 -13.07 -21.59 3.52
CA GLY A 116 -12.86 -22.94 4.01
C GLY A 116 -11.82 -23.10 5.11
N ILE A 117 -11.29 -21.99 5.64
CA ILE A 117 -10.29 -22.00 6.72
C ILE A 117 -11.00 -21.60 8.03
N SER A 118 -10.85 -22.43 9.08
CA SER A 118 -11.48 -22.19 10.38
C SER A 118 -10.75 -21.12 11.19
N GLU A 119 -11.43 -20.60 12.22
CA GLU A 119 -10.81 -19.65 13.16
C GLU A 119 -9.64 -20.28 13.90
N GLU A 120 -9.73 -21.55 14.24
CA GLU A 120 -8.66 -22.31 14.89
C GLU A 120 -7.43 -22.44 14.00
N GLU A 121 -7.64 -22.73 12.72
CA GLU A 121 -6.57 -22.78 11.73
C GLU A 121 -5.90 -21.41 11.57
N PHE A 122 -6.69 -20.35 11.53
CA PHE A 122 -6.12 -18.98 11.49
C PHE A 122 -5.35 -18.64 12.75
N SER A 123 -5.82 -19.06 13.93
CA SER A 123 -5.09 -18.82 15.17
C SER A 123 -3.67 -19.42 15.10
N VAL A 124 -3.55 -20.64 14.62
CA VAL A 124 -2.24 -21.29 14.39
C VAL A 124 -1.44 -20.57 13.31
N PHE A 125 -2.08 -20.21 12.21
CA PHE A 125 -1.43 -19.47 11.12
C PHE A 125 -0.79 -18.17 11.61
N TRP A 126 -1.50 -17.37 12.39
CA TRP A 126 -0.96 -16.11 12.92
C TRP A 126 0.27 -16.35 13.81
N GLN A 127 0.22 -17.36 14.67
CA GLN A 127 1.37 -17.72 15.51
C GLN A 127 2.58 -18.11 14.67
N VAL A 128 2.38 -18.94 13.65
CA VAL A 128 3.44 -19.39 12.75
C VAL A 128 4.00 -18.22 11.95
N ALA A 129 3.14 -17.38 11.40
CA ALA A 129 3.54 -16.21 10.63
C ALA A 129 4.38 -15.23 11.47
N ASP A 130 3.99 -15.02 12.73
CA ASP A 130 4.75 -14.17 13.65
C ASP A 130 6.17 -14.72 13.88
N LYS A 131 6.28 -16.02 14.09
CA LYS A 131 7.59 -16.70 14.27
C LYS A 131 8.45 -16.58 13.01
N MET A 132 7.85 -16.79 11.83
CA MET A 132 8.55 -16.65 10.56
C MET A 132 9.10 -15.24 10.35
N ARG A 133 8.27 -14.22 10.63
CA ARG A 133 8.72 -12.83 10.54
C ARG A 133 9.87 -12.54 11.49
N ALA A 134 9.77 -12.98 12.73
CA ALA A 134 10.83 -12.82 13.72
C ALA A 134 12.13 -13.48 13.28
N ASN A 135 12.05 -14.69 12.73
CA ASN A 135 13.24 -15.42 12.25
C ASN A 135 13.91 -14.67 11.08
N LEU A 136 13.14 -14.13 10.16
CA LEU A 136 13.68 -13.40 9.01
C LEU A 136 14.24 -12.03 9.42
N ALA A 137 13.67 -11.38 10.42
CA ALA A 137 14.15 -10.08 10.89
C ALA A 137 15.51 -10.18 11.61
N GLN A 138 15.93 -11.37 12.05
CA GLN A 138 17.21 -11.62 12.71
C GLN A 138 18.32 -11.99 11.73
N ALA A 139 17.97 -12.18 10.48
CA ALA A 139 18.91 -12.60 9.43
C ALA A 139 19.79 -11.45 8.93
#